data_ee643d8b28b4bb6579b75ff34db66f41
#
_entry.id   ee643d8b28b4bb6579b75ff34db66f41
#
_cell.length_a   1.000
_cell.length_b   1.000
_cell.length_c   1.000
_cell.angle_alpha   90.00
_cell.angle_beta   90.00
_cell.angle_gamma   90.00
#
_symmetry.space_group_name_H-M   'P 1'
#
loop_
_entity.id
_entity.type
_entity.pdbx_description
1 polymer ?
#
loop_
_entity_poly.entity_id
_entity_poly.type
_entity_poly.pdbx_seq_one_letter_code
_entity_poly.pdbx_strand_id
1 'polypeptide(L)'
;MSVTIGVGGPVGSGKTALLDSLCKRLRDRYSLVVITNDIYTHEDAEFLMRSGALPIERIRGVQTGGCPHTAIREDTSINHEALDEMRARFPDAEILFLESGGDNLAASFSPELVDVSIYVVDVPAATRSRARGGLE
;
A
#
# COMPACT_ATOMS: atom_id res chain seq x y z
N MET A 1 2.60 -17.45 -10.49
CA MET A 1 1.34 -16.89 -10.02
C MET A 1 1.59 -15.82 -8.98
N SER A 2 0.90 -14.69 -9.07
CA SER A 2 1.12 -13.59 -8.15
C SER A 2 -0.13 -13.30 -7.34
N VAL A 3 0.06 -12.72 -6.16
CA VAL A 3 -1.04 -12.25 -5.33
C VAL A 3 -0.92 -10.73 -5.17
N THR A 4 -2.04 -10.04 -5.24
CA THR A 4 -2.09 -8.60 -5.02
C THR A 4 -2.69 -8.33 -3.66
N ILE A 5 -1.94 -7.62 -2.82
CA ILE A 5 -2.36 -7.30 -1.46
C ILE A 5 -2.58 -5.80 -1.34
N GLY A 6 -3.82 -5.41 -1.03
CA GLY A 6 -4.14 -4.01 -0.79
C GLY A 6 -3.85 -3.62 0.63
N VAL A 7 -3.21 -2.46 0.82
CA VAL A 7 -2.93 -1.91 2.15
C VAL A 7 -3.66 -0.58 2.24
N GLY A 8 -4.72 -0.54 3.03
CA GLY A 8 -5.55 0.64 3.19
C GLY A 8 -5.51 1.18 4.60
N GLY A 9 -6.13 2.32 4.79
CA GLY A 9 -6.21 2.98 6.08
C GLY A 9 -6.05 4.48 5.92
N PRO A 10 -6.42 5.24 6.97
CA PRO A 10 -6.35 6.69 6.89
C PRO A 10 -4.91 7.20 6.87
N VAL A 11 -4.76 8.45 6.46
CA VAL A 11 -3.47 9.15 6.51
C VAL A 11 -2.97 9.15 7.95
N GLY A 12 -1.70 8.88 8.13
CA GLY A 12 -1.10 8.85 9.45
C GLY A 12 -1.33 7.56 10.22
N SER A 13 -1.93 6.56 9.60
CA SER A 13 -2.18 5.27 10.27
C SER A 13 -0.96 4.36 10.30
N GLY A 14 0.07 4.67 9.51
CA GLY A 14 1.27 3.84 9.44
C GLY A 14 1.31 2.88 8.27
N LYS A 15 0.47 3.11 7.25
CA LYS A 15 0.44 2.25 6.06
C LYS A 15 1.81 2.10 5.40
N THR A 16 2.46 3.22 5.15
CA THR A 16 3.75 3.22 4.46
C THR A 16 4.83 2.59 5.31
N ALA A 17 4.80 2.84 6.61
CA ALA A 17 5.74 2.21 7.54
C ALA A 17 5.56 0.69 7.57
N LEU A 18 4.31 0.22 7.52
CA LEU A 18 4.03 -1.21 7.45
C LEU A 18 4.57 -1.80 6.16
N LEU A 19 4.34 -1.13 5.04
CA LEU A 19 4.86 -1.59 3.75
C LEU A 19 6.37 -1.66 3.74
N ASP A 20 7.04 -0.65 4.30
CA ASP A 20 8.48 -0.63 4.40
C ASP A 20 8.98 -1.85 5.18
N SER A 21 8.36 -2.11 6.32
CA SER A 21 8.72 -3.26 7.16
C SER A 21 8.48 -4.59 6.46
N LEU A 22 7.32 -4.74 5.81
CA LEU A 22 6.99 -5.96 5.10
C LEU A 22 7.95 -6.23 3.95
N CYS A 23 8.26 -5.19 3.17
CA CYS A 23 9.19 -5.34 2.05
C CYS A 23 10.57 -5.78 2.54
N LYS A 24 11.06 -5.15 3.60
CA LYS A 24 12.38 -5.49 4.13
C LYS A 24 12.44 -6.90 4.69
N ARG A 25 11.33 -7.40 5.22
CA ARG A 25 11.27 -8.75 5.77
C ARG A 25 11.09 -9.82 4.70
N LEU A 26 10.42 -9.49 3.61
CA LEU A 26 10.02 -10.48 2.63
C LEU A 26 10.86 -10.48 1.35
N ARG A 27 11.59 -9.41 1.09
CA ARG A 27 12.27 -9.24 -0.21
C ARG A 27 13.32 -10.29 -0.52
N ASP A 28 13.88 -10.92 0.50
CA ASP A 28 14.89 -11.97 0.30
C ASP A 28 14.25 -13.33 0.02
N ARG A 29 12.96 -13.45 0.28
CA ARG A 29 12.23 -14.72 0.12
C ARG A 29 11.26 -14.70 -1.05
N TYR A 30 10.77 -13.52 -1.42
CA TYR A 30 9.76 -13.37 -2.46
C TYR A 30 10.13 -12.22 -3.39
N SER A 31 9.68 -12.33 -4.62
CA SER A 31 9.82 -11.24 -5.59
C SER A 31 8.67 -10.26 -5.37
N LEU A 32 8.99 -9.04 -4.97
CA LEU A 32 8.02 -8.05 -4.55
C LEU A 32 7.98 -6.84 -5.47
N VAL A 33 6.79 -6.25 -5.59
CA VAL A 33 6.56 -4.98 -6.28
C VAL A 33 5.60 -4.17 -5.42
N VAL A 34 5.77 -2.86 -5.39
CA VAL A 34 4.88 -1.96 -4.64
C VAL A 34 4.33 -0.88 -5.56
N ILE A 35 3.04 -0.65 -5.45
CA ILE A 35 2.36 0.48 -6.08
C ILE A 35 1.74 1.32 -4.98
N THR A 36 2.04 2.62 -4.96
CA THR A 36 1.47 3.53 -3.97
C THR A 36 0.56 4.53 -4.66
N ASN A 37 -0.51 4.89 -3.98
CA ASN A 37 -1.42 5.93 -4.45
C ASN A 37 -1.29 7.16 -3.56
N ASP A 38 -1.03 8.31 -4.18
CA ASP A 38 -0.97 9.60 -3.50
C ASP A 38 -1.90 10.57 -4.20
N ILE A 39 -2.35 11.57 -3.47
CA ILE A 39 -3.32 12.53 -4.02
C ILE A 39 -2.64 13.42 -5.05
N TYR A 40 -1.58 14.13 -4.68
CA TYR A 40 -0.92 15.09 -5.58
C TYR A 40 0.57 14.89 -5.72
N THR A 41 1.16 13.95 -4.98
CA THR A 41 2.60 13.76 -4.95
C THR A 41 2.94 12.28 -5.06
N HIS A 42 4.22 11.96 -5.01
CA HIS A 42 4.70 10.58 -4.93
C HIS A 42 5.43 10.35 -3.61
N GLU A 43 4.96 11.00 -2.56
CA GLU A 43 5.65 11.05 -1.28
C GLU A 43 5.88 9.67 -0.67
N ASP A 44 4.86 8.81 -0.72
CA ASP A 44 4.98 7.46 -0.18
C ASP A 44 5.95 6.62 -0.99
N ALA A 45 5.90 6.73 -2.32
CA ALA A 45 6.86 6.03 -3.17
C ALA A 45 8.27 6.50 -2.87
N GLU A 46 8.46 7.81 -2.75
CA GLU A 46 9.77 8.38 -2.45
C GLU A 46 10.30 7.93 -1.09
N PHE A 47 9.41 7.84 -0.10
CA PHE A 47 9.81 7.34 1.22
C PHE A 47 10.35 5.92 1.11
N LEU A 48 9.63 5.05 0.42
CA LEU A 48 10.05 3.65 0.25
C LEU A 48 11.35 3.53 -0.52
N MET A 49 11.54 4.40 -1.51
CA MET A 49 12.79 4.43 -2.26
C MET A 49 13.96 4.86 -1.39
N ARG A 50 13.78 5.91 -0.59
CA ARG A 50 14.83 6.42 0.30
C ARG A 50 15.17 5.45 1.40
N SER A 51 14.18 4.74 1.91
CA SER A 51 14.42 3.76 2.98
C SER A 51 15.07 2.48 2.47
N GLY A 52 15.11 2.28 1.15
CA GLY A 52 15.67 1.07 0.57
C GLY A 52 14.78 -0.15 0.73
N ALA A 53 13.46 0.05 0.80
CA ALA A 53 12.54 -1.07 0.93
C ALA A 53 12.68 -2.05 -0.22
N LEU A 54 12.72 -1.53 -1.45
CA LEU A 54 12.93 -2.30 -2.67
C LEU A 54 13.77 -1.46 -3.64
N PRO A 55 14.35 -2.08 -4.68
CA PRO A 55 14.96 -1.31 -5.77
C PRO A 55 13.95 -0.34 -6.36
N ILE A 56 14.43 0.82 -6.79
CA ILE A 56 13.58 1.91 -7.28
C ILE A 56 12.62 1.45 -8.38
N GLU A 57 13.12 0.62 -9.29
CA GLU A 57 12.30 0.17 -10.42
C GLU A 57 11.12 -0.72 -10.01
N ARG A 58 11.12 -1.22 -8.79
CA ARG A 58 10.03 -2.05 -8.27
C ARG A 58 8.99 -1.27 -7.47
N ILE A 59 9.15 0.04 -7.39
CA ILE A 59 8.23 0.93 -6.68
C ILE A 59 7.61 1.89 -7.69
N ARG A 60 6.28 1.90 -7.75
CA ARG A 60 5.54 2.73 -8.71
C ARG A 60 4.58 3.65 -7.97
N GLY A 61 4.80 4.95 -8.06
CA GLY A 61 3.87 5.93 -7.50
C GLY A 61 2.78 6.29 -8.51
N VAL A 62 1.56 6.41 -8.02
CA VAL A 62 0.40 6.81 -8.81
C VAL A 62 -0.22 8.02 -8.15
N GLN A 63 -0.49 9.07 -8.92
CA GLN A 63 -1.21 10.24 -8.42
C GLN A 63 -2.68 10.10 -8.78
N THR A 64 -3.53 10.14 -7.76
CA THR A 64 -4.97 9.92 -7.94
C THR A 64 -5.79 11.22 -7.96
N GLY A 65 -5.19 12.34 -7.64
CA GLY A 65 -5.89 13.61 -7.59
C GLY A 65 -6.85 13.69 -6.41
N GLY A 66 -7.94 14.41 -6.56
CA GLY A 66 -8.85 14.72 -5.47
C GLY A 66 -9.75 13.59 -5.01
N CYS A 67 -9.75 12.44 -5.70
CA CYS A 67 -10.65 11.32 -5.37
C CYS A 67 -9.88 10.01 -5.24
N PRO A 68 -9.02 9.88 -4.23
CA PRO A 68 -8.19 8.68 -4.11
C PRO A 68 -8.97 7.39 -3.87
N HIS A 69 -10.10 7.45 -3.18
CA HIS A 69 -10.91 6.26 -2.95
C HIS A 69 -11.56 5.74 -4.24
N THR A 70 -11.84 6.63 -5.19
CA THR A 70 -12.39 6.23 -6.48
C THR A 70 -11.41 5.33 -7.23
N ALA A 71 -10.12 5.64 -7.15
CA ALA A 71 -9.08 4.88 -7.85
C ALA A 71 -8.94 3.45 -7.37
N ILE A 72 -9.36 3.14 -6.16
CA ILE A 72 -9.25 1.78 -5.62
C ILE A 72 -10.60 1.06 -5.55
N ARG A 73 -11.70 1.74 -5.82
CA ARG A 73 -13.03 1.15 -5.64
C ARG A 73 -13.97 1.33 -6.84
N GLU A 74 -14.09 2.54 -7.37
CA GLU A 74 -15.10 2.83 -8.38
C GLU A 74 -14.54 2.87 -9.79
N ASP A 75 -13.51 3.67 -10.01
CA ASP A 75 -12.81 3.72 -11.27
C ASP A 75 -11.37 3.31 -11.03
N THR A 76 -11.13 2.03 -11.13
CA THR A 76 -9.85 1.43 -10.78
C THR A 76 -8.87 1.36 -11.95
N SER A 77 -9.21 1.99 -13.09
CA SER A 77 -8.42 1.86 -14.30
C SER A 77 -6.97 2.29 -14.14
N ILE A 78 -6.71 3.38 -13.40
CA ILE A 78 -5.35 3.86 -13.21
C ILE A 78 -4.49 2.84 -12.44
N ASN A 79 -5.09 2.17 -11.48
CA ASN A 79 -4.38 1.14 -10.71
C ASN A 79 -4.27 -0.17 -11.47
N HIS A 80 -5.27 -0.56 -12.25
CA HIS A 80 -5.16 -1.71 -13.13
C HIS A 80 -4.02 -1.51 -14.13
N GLU A 81 -3.93 -0.32 -14.69
CA GLU A 81 -2.86 0.01 -15.62
C GLU A 81 -1.48 -0.10 -14.96
N ALA A 82 -1.35 0.43 -13.74
CA ALA A 82 -0.09 0.36 -13.01
C ALA A 82 0.26 -1.10 -12.64
N LEU A 83 -0.73 -1.89 -12.24
CA LEU A 83 -0.51 -3.31 -11.94
C LEU A 83 -0.08 -4.08 -13.20
N ASP A 84 -0.75 -3.83 -14.31
CA ASP A 84 -0.40 -4.49 -15.57
C ASP A 84 0.99 -4.11 -16.03
N GLU A 85 1.35 -2.84 -15.90
CA GLU A 85 2.68 -2.36 -16.25
C GLU A 85 3.75 -3.07 -15.41
N MET A 86 3.52 -3.16 -14.10
CA MET A 86 4.51 -3.77 -13.21
C MET A 86 4.59 -5.29 -13.40
N ARG A 87 3.47 -5.94 -13.71
CA ARG A 87 3.48 -7.37 -14.03
C ARG A 87 4.24 -7.64 -15.32
N ALA A 88 4.11 -6.75 -16.30
CA ALA A 88 4.84 -6.89 -17.57
C ALA A 88 6.34 -6.68 -17.38
N ARG A 89 6.72 -5.74 -16.52
CA ARG A 89 8.13 -5.47 -16.25
C ARG A 89 8.76 -6.53 -15.35
N PHE A 90 7.99 -7.10 -14.44
CA PHE A 90 8.46 -8.10 -13.48
C PHE A 90 7.54 -9.31 -13.52
N PRO A 91 7.62 -10.11 -14.59
CA PRO A 91 6.72 -11.26 -14.71
C PRO A 91 6.91 -12.33 -13.65
N ASP A 92 8.05 -12.30 -12.95
CA ASP A 92 8.34 -13.22 -11.86
C ASP A 92 7.87 -12.71 -10.50
N ALA A 93 7.26 -11.53 -10.44
CA ALA A 93 6.77 -10.98 -9.17
C ALA A 93 5.74 -11.90 -8.53
N GLU A 94 5.94 -12.19 -7.26
CA GLU A 94 5.08 -13.08 -6.51
C GLU A 94 4.04 -12.32 -5.69
N ILE A 95 4.42 -11.15 -5.15
CA ILE A 95 3.52 -10.32 -4.37
C ILE A 95 3.58 -8.89 -4.89
N LEU A 96 2.40 -8.34 -5.19
CA LEU A 96 2.25 -6.94 -5.55
C LEU A 96 1.47 -6.26 -4.43
N PHE A 97 2.11 -5.30 -3.78
CA PHE A 97 1.43 -4.49 -2.76
C PHE A 97 0.83 -3.25 -3.42
N LEU A 98 -0.40 -2.93 -3.05
CA LEU A 98 -1.09 -1.75 -3.55
C LEU A 98 -1.55 -0.92 -2.36
N GLU A 99 -0.92 0.23 -2.14
CA GLU A 99 -1.27 1.10 -1.03
C GLU A 99 -2.30 2.13 -1.45
N SER A 100 -3.35 2.30 -0.65
CA SER A 100 -4.34 3.34 -0.90
C SER A 100 -3.78 4.71 -0.52
N GLY A 101 -4.18 5.74 -1.27
CA GLY A 101 -3.75 7.11 -0.99
C GLY A 101 -4.76 7.92 -0.21
N GLY A 102 -5.90 7.34 0.08
CA GLY A 102 -6.98 8.08 0.70
C GLY A 102 -6.86 8.21 2.20
N ASP A 103 -7.65 9.09 2.72
CA ASP A 103 -7.79 9.30 4.14
C ASP A 103 -9.19 8.92 4.64
N ASN A 104 -9.98 8.35 3.78
CA ASN A 104 -11.36 7.99 4.08
C ASN A 104 -11.40 6.64 4.81
N LEU A 105 -11.97 6.67 6.02
CA LEU A 105 -12.07 5.47 6.84
C LEU A 105 -12.93 4.38 6.21
N ALA A 106 -13.88 4.77 5.37
CA ALA A 106 -14.77 3.83 4.72
C ALA A 106 -14.22 3.26 3.42
N ALA A 107 -13.09 3.76 2.94
CA ALA A 107 -12.52 3.30 1.67
C ALA A 107 -12.05 1.87 1.77
N SER A 108 -12.42 1.07 0.79
CA SER A 108 -11.98 -0.31 0.68
C SER A 108 -11.64 -0.60 -0.77
N PHE A 109 -10.81 -1.61 -0.98
CA PHE A 109 -10.39 -1.98 -2.33
C PHE A 109 -11.49 -2.76 -3.04
N SER A 110 -11.61 -2.52 -4.35
CA SER A 110 -12.46 -3.34 -5.19
C SER A 110 -11.92 -4.78 -5.22
N PRO A 111 -12.78 -5.79 -5.12
CA PRO A 111 -12.33 -7.18 -5.24
C PRO A 111 -11.65 -7.51 -6.56
N GLU A 112 -11.93 -6.73 -7.60
CA GLU A 112 -11.26 -6.91 -8.89
C GLU A 112 -9.80 -6.49 -8.84
N LEU A 113 -9.45 -5.59 -7.94
CA LEU A 113 -8.14 -4.97 -7.90
C LEU A 113 -7.16 -5.76 -7.04
N VAL A 114 -7.62 -6.30 -5.92
CA VAL A 114 -6.74 -6.99 -4.97
C VAL A 114 -7.32 -8.36 -4.58
N ASP A 115 -6.42 -9.27 -4.23
CA ASP A 115 -6.82 -10.60 -3.75
C ASP A 115 -7.07 -10.59 -2.25
N VAL A 116 -6.29 -9.80 -1.52
CA VAL A 116 -6.37 -9.69 -0.06
C VAL A 116 -6.23 -8.24 0.33
N SER A 117 -6.93 -7.81 1.36
CA SER A 117 -6.82 -6.45 1.88
C SER A 117 -6.33 -6.45 3.32
N ILE A 118 -5.44 -5.51 3.63
CA ILE A 118 -5.02 -5.22 5.00
C ILE A 118 -5.46 -3.79 5.29
N TYR A 119 -6.15 -3.60 6.40
CA TYR A 119 -6.59 -2.26 6.80
C TYR A 119 -5.85 -1.84 8.06
N VAL A 120 -5.07 -0.77 7.95
CA VAL A 120 -4.25 -0.26 9.05
C VAL A 120 -5.03 0.81 9.80
N VAL A 121 -5.16 0.64 11.09
CA VAL A 121 -5.92 1.55 11.94
C VAL A 121 -5.01 2.08 13.04
N ASP A 122 -5.05 3.38 13.26
CA ASP A 122 -4.31 3.98 14.35
C ASP A 122 -5.14 3.91 15.62
N VAL A 123 -4.56 3.34 16.68
CA VAL A 123 -5.24 3.21 17.96
C VAL A 123 -5.16 4.54 18.71
N PRO A 124 -6.29 5.08 19.22
CA PRO A 124 -6.25 6.31 20.00
C PRO A 124 -5.29 6.23 21.18
N ALA A 125 -4.64 7.34 21.48
CA ALA A 125 -3.60 7.38 22.53
C ALA A 125 -4.12 6.86 23.87
N ALA A 126 -5.34 7.23 24.27
CA ALA A 126 -5.93 6.77 25.52
C ALA A 126 -6.10 5.26 25.56
N THR A 127 -6.50 4.68 24.41
CA THR A 127 -6.65 3.22 24.30
C THR A 127 -5.29 2.54 24.37
N ARG A 128 -4.29 3.11 23.72
CA ARG A 128 -2.94 2.56 23.78
C ARG A 128 -2.38 2.57 25.19
N SER A 129 -2.56 3.68 25.91
CA SER A 129 -2.10 3.78 27.31
C SER A 129 -2.78 2.75 28.18
N ARG A 130 -4.10 2.59 28.03
CA ARG A 130 -4.83 1.63 28.81
C ARG A 130 -4.40 0.21 28.48
N ALA A 131 -4.19 -0.08 27.21
CA ALA A 131 -3.75 -1.41 26.79
C ALA A 131 -2.41 -1.76 27.40
N ARG A 132 -1.47 -0.83 27.39
CA ARG A 132 -0.18 -1.06 28.02
C ARG A 132 -0.31 -1.28 29.51
N GLY A 133 -1.07 -0.43 30.17
CA GLY A 133 -1.31 -0.59 31.61
C GLY A 133 -2.00 -1.88 31.95
N GLY A 134 -2.95 -2.29 31.13
CA GLY A 134 -3.68 -3.52 31.34
C GLY A 134 -2.88 -4.77 31.08
N LEU A 135 -1.88 -4.69 30.22
CA LEU A 135 -1.03 -5.84 29.89
C LEU A 135 0.15 -6.02 30.82
N GLU A 136 0.48 -4.99 31.55
CA GLU A 136 1.62 -5.03 32.47
C GLU A 136 1.28 -5.76 33.77
#